data_003629bf5595bb9f127231ca54b9205b
#
_entry.id   003629bf5595bb9f127231ca54b9205b
#
_cell.length_a   1.000
_cell.length_b   1.000
_cell.length_c   1.000
_cell.angle_alpha   90.00
_cell.angle_beta   90.00
_cell.angle_gamma   90.00
#
_symmetry.space_group_name_H-M   'P 1'
#
loop_
_entity.id
_entity.type
_entity.pdbx_description
1 polymer ?
#
loop_
_entity_poly.entity_id
_entity_poly.type
_entity_poly.pdbx_seq_one_letter_code
_entity_poly.pdbx_strand_id
1 'polypeptide(L)'
;FKGTSRVNASNGVIYLADEIRYDNTETWNKPISVECEEQEGRVTGSYTSIYTRTVGTNSGIGEISGNRYIEVQPTNTSAQPYVIFDIPDVLSGKYDIYADFIPAVIDGESFANDSTKLSFRITYMNAQGKLTPKTIKSDEFVTSGTKKTRIKVASEFEFPVSNYYDRLWMLDEENSLLPKDVTTNFRIDTNVSKTELSANIFTRKFRVDRIVFEPIRNK
;
A
#
# COMPACT_ATOMS: atom_id res chain seq x y z
N PHE A 1 16.21 11.40 26.94
CA PHE A 1 16.85 12.72 26.90
C PHE A 1 18.27 12.59 27.44
N LYS A 2 19.29 12.96 26.67
CA LYS A 2 20.69 12.95 27.11
C LYS A 2 21.01 14.33 27.68
N GLY A 3 21.73 14.37 28.84
CA GLY A 3 22.11 15.64 29.46
C GLY A 3 20.92 16.38 30.12
N THR A 4 19.97 15.66 30.73
CA THR A 4 18.85 16.30 31.38
C THR A 4 19.18 16.72 32.80
N SER A 5 18.93 17.96 33.16
CA SER A 5 18.79 18.42 34.53
C SER A 5 17.31 18.58 34.90
N ARG A 6 16.99 18.26 36.15
CA ARG A 6 15.64 18.33 36.68
C ARG A 6 15.49 19.54 37.59
N VAL A 7 14.51 20.38 37.33
CA VAL A 7 14.12 21.51 38.19
C VAL A 7 12.73 21.27 38.75
N ASN A 8 12.60 21.27 40.06
CA ASN A 8 11.30 21.19 40.72
C ASN A 8 10.66 22.58 40.77
N ALA A 9 9.48 22.71 40.17
CA ALA A 9 8.67 23.90 40.26
C ALA A 9 7.48 23.66 41.24
N SER A 10 6.82 24.69 41.69
CA SER A 10 5.72 24.57 42.66
C SER A 10 4.52 23.77 42.17
N ASN A 11 4.36 23.67 40.85
CA ASN A 11 3.21 23.01 40.17
C ASN A 11 3.64 21.88 39.25
N GLY A 12 4.92 21.44 39.27
CA GLY A 12 5.39 20.38 38.41
C GLY A 12 6.90 20.24 38.38
N VAL A 13 7.38 19.52 37.38
CA VAL A 13 8.79 19.27 37.16
C VAL A 13 9.17 19.71 35.77
N ILE A 14 10.23 20.47 35.64
CA ILE A 14 10.81 20.90 34.39
C ILE A 14 12.06 20.09 34.14
N TYR A 15 12.17 19.52 32.95
CA TYR A 15 13.39 18.87 32.47
C TYR A 15 14.08 19.78 31.44
N LEU A 16 15.30 20.18 31.75
CA LEU A 16 16.16 20.91 30.82
C LEU A 16 17.02 19.88 30.10
N ALA A 17 17.02 19.88 28.80
CA ALA A 17 17.80 18.98 27.97
C ALA A 17 18.72 19.79 27.05
N ASP A 18 19.96 19.36 26.91
CA ASP A 18 20.92 19.98 25.99
C ASP A 18 20.51 19.75 24.54
N GLU A 19 19.85 18.60 24.30
CA GLU A 19 19.46 18.17 22.96
C GLU A 19 18.23 17.24 23.04
N ILE A 20 17.27 17.48 22.17
CA ILE A 20 16.17 16.53 21.93
C ILE A 20 16.58 15.69 20.71
N ARG A 21 16.90 14.42 20.96
CA ARG A 21 17.15 13.43 19.92
C ARG A 21 15.90 12.63 19.70
N TYR A 22 15.40 12.62 18.47
CA TYR A 22 14.28 11.80 18.06
C TYR A 22 14.55 11.23 16.67
N ASP A 23 14.05 10.03 16.42
CA ASP A 23 13.95 9.46 15.09
C ASP A 23 12.54 9.70 14.59
N ASN A 24 12.39 10.39 13.46
CA ASN A 24 11.09 10.70 12.89
C ASN A 24 10.33 9.43 12.49
N THR A 25 11.03 8.35 12.11
CA THR A 25 10.43 7.07 11.74
C THR A 25 9.92 6.29 12.96
N GLU A 26 10.38 6.61 14.15
CA GLU A 26 9.90 6.04 15.42
C GLU A 26 8.74 6.84 16.01
N THR A 27 8.59 8.10 15.63
CA THR A 27 7.59 9.02 16.18
C THR A 27 6.39 9.20 15.27
N TRP A 28 6.49 10.01 14.23
CA TRP A 28 5.38 10.35 13.35
C TRP A 28 5.50 9.77 11.93
N ASN A 29 6.71 9.56 11.41
CA ASN A 29 6.95 9.04 10.09
C ASN A 29 7.17 7.52 10.14
N LYS A 30 6.15 6.80 10.61
CA LYS A 30 6.17 5.35 10.76
C LYS A 30 5.89 4.65 9.44
N PRO A 31 6.31 3.39 9.29
CA PRO A 31 5.83 2.56 8.20
C PRO A 31 4.30 2.47 8.21
N ILE A 32 3.71 2.62 7.03
CA ILE A 32 2.28 2.46 6.81
C ILE A 32 2.06 1.06 6.25
N SER A 33 1.24 0.25 6.92
CA SER A 33 0.81 -1.06 6.44
C SER A 33 -0.70 -1.04 6.24
N VAL A 34 -1.13 -1.34 5.01
CA VAL A 34 -2.54 -1.43 4.65
C VAL A 34 -2.86 -2.88 4.38
N GLU A 35 -3.66 -3.47 5.26
CA GLU A 35 -4.19 -4.82 5.09
C GLU A 35 -5.29 -4.79 4.03
N CYS A 36 -5.07 -5.52 2.94
CA CYS A 36 -5.92 -5.41 1.76
C CYS A 36 -7.36 -5.92 1.98
N GLU A 37 -7.55 -6.85 2.90
CA GLU A 37 -8.86 -7.38 3.26
C GLU A 37 -9.68 -6.47 4.17
N GLU A 38 -9.03 -5.57 4.89
CA GLU A 38 -9.69 -4.67 5.86
C GLU A 38 -10.14 -3.34 5.25
N GLN A 39 -9.76 -3.05 4.02
CA GLN A 39 -10.10 -1.81 3.35
C GLN A 39 -11.58 -1.76 2.92
N GLU A 40 -12.39 -1.01 3.64
CA GLU A 40 -13.79 -0.76 3.29
C GLU A 40 -13.95 0.11 2.04
N GLY A 41 -13.05 1.05 1.82
CA GLY A 41 -13.09 2.05 0.73
C GLY A 41 -12.48 1.59 -0.59
N ARG A 42 -12.07 0.30 -0.74
CA ARG A 42 -11.43 -0.15 -1.98
C ARG A 42 -12.37 -0.09 -3.20
N VAL A 43 -11.82 0.38 -4.30
CA VAL A 43 -12.52 0.49 -5.58
C VAL A 43 -12.01 -0.57 -6.54
N THR A 44 -12.92 -1.17 -7.30
CA THR A 44 -12.62 -2.23 -8.26
C THR A 44 -13.01 -1.84 -9.68
N GLY A 45 -12.41 -2.51 -10.65
CA GLY A 45 -12.82 -2.41 -12.06
C GLY A 45 -14.19 -3.05 -12.32
N SER A 46 -14.85 -2.60 -13.39
CA SER A 46 -16.20 -3.06 -13.77
C SER A 46 -16.30 -4.57 -14.00
N TYR A 47 -15.19 -5.24 -14.29
CA TYR A 47 -15.15 -6.69 -14.55
C TYR A 47 -14.18 -7.38 -13.60
N THR A 48 -14.18 -6.95 -12.34
CA THR A 48 -13.32 -7.48 -11.28
C THR A 48 -14.18 -8.03 -10.16
N SER A 49 -13.92 -9.28 -9.76
CA SER A 49 -14.43 -9.86 -8.52
C SER A 49 -13.34 -9.90 -7.47
N ILE A 50 -13.72 -9.60 -6.23
CA ILE A 50 -12.83 -9.68 -5.08
C ILE A 50 -13.47 -10.60 -4.04
N TYR A 51 -12.66 -11.48 -3.50
CA TYR A 51 -13.02 -12.39 -2.42
C TYR A 51 -12.04 -12.24 -1.28
N THR A 52 -12.54 -12.02 -0.07
CA THR A 52 -11.73 -12.14 1.14
C THR A 52 -11.61 -13.61 1.52
N ARG A 53 -10.39 -14.06 1.71
CA ARG A 53 -10.04 -15.44 2.06
C ARG A 53 -9.35 -15.49 3.43
N THR A 54 -9.59 -16.57 4.16
CA THR A 54 -8.91 -16.87 5.41
C THR A 54 -7.97 -18.04 5.21
N VAL A 55 -6.76 -17.91 5.73
CA VAL A 55 -5.72 -18.94 5.63
C VAL A 55 -5.90 -19.97 6.74
N GLY A 56 -5.87 -21.24 6.38
CA GLY A 56 -5.79 -22.31 7.37
C GLY A 56 -4.44 -22.32 8.09
N THR A 57 -4.43 -22.76 9.34
CA THR A 57 -3.24 -22.78 10.22
C THR A 57 -2.05 -23.60 9.70
N ASN A 58 -2.23 -24.40 8.66
CA ASN A 58 -1.23 -25.30 8.08
C ASN A 58 -0.99 -25.06 6.58
N SER A 59 -1.09 -23.81 6.13
CA SER A 59 -0.94 -23.48 4.69
C SER A 59 0.43 -23.84 4.08
N GLY A 60 1.47 -23.99 4.93
CA GLY A 60 2.84 -24.30 4.47
C GLY A 60 3.57 -23.14 3.77
N ILE A 61 2.91 -21.98 3.60
CA ILE A 61 3.46 -20.82 2.86
C ILE A 61 4.06 -19.75 3.79
N GLY A 62 4.08 -19.99 5.08
CA GLY A 62 4.55 -19.04 6.10
C GLY A 62 3.46 -18.10 6.60
N GLU A 63 3.84 -17.15 7.43
CA GLU A 63 2.95 -16.21 8.08
C GLU A 63 2.34 -15.23 7.07
N ILE A 64 1.02 -15.01 7.18
CA ILE A 64 0.24 -14.05 6.43
C ILE A 64 -0.36 -13.07 7.44
N SER A 65 -0.33 -11.80 7.15
CA SER A 65 -0.85 -10.78 8.06
C SER A 65 -2.34 -11.02 8.32
N GLY A 66 -2.75 -10.94 9.59
CA GLY A 66 -4.13 -11.18 9.99
C GLY A 66 -4.72 -12.55 9.62
N ASN A 67 -3.93 -13.48 9.05
CA ASN A 67 -4.37 -14.76 8.46
C ASN A 67 -5.46 -14.60 7.39
N ARG A 68 -5.51 -13.45 6.73
CA ARG A 68 -6.51 -13.13 5.70
C ARG A 68 -5.81 -12.46 4.51
N TYR A 69 -6.43 -12.53 3.35
CA TYR A 69 -5.97 -11.87 2.15
C TYR A 69 -7.15 -11.65 1.19
N ILE A 70 -6.97 -10.86 0.16
CA ILE A 70 -7.94 -10.79 -0.93
C ILE A 70 -7.45 -11.53 -2.17
N GLU A 71 -8.38 -12.20 -2.82
CA GLU A 71 -8.24 -12.76 -4.14
C GLU A 71 -8.95 -11.89 -5.15
N VAL A 72 -8.23 -11.45 -6.17
CA VAL A 72 -8.72 -10.58 -7.24
C VAL A 72 -8.72 -11.36 -8.54
N GLN A 73 -9.87 -11.44 -9.20
CA GLN A 73 -9.99 -12.19 -10.46
C GLN A 73 -10.91 -11.49 -11.46
N PRO A 74 -10.72 -11.75 -12.77
CA PRO A 74 -11.61 -11.25 -13.80
C PRO A 74 -12.95 -11.97 -13.77
N THR A 75 -14.03 -11.25 -14.08
CA THR A 75 -15.36 -11.83 -14.27
C THR A 75 -15.56 -12.42 -15.66
N ASN A 76 -14.66 -12.13 -16.59
CA ASN A 76 -14.64 -12.69 -17.95
C ASN A 76 -13.19 -12.78 -18.48
N THR A 77 -12.98 -13.54 -19.53
CA THR A 77 -11.66 -13.83 -20.12
C THR A 77 -10.98 -12.61 -20.77
N SER A 78 -11.72 -11.58 -21.11
CA SER A 78 -11.18 -10.35 -21.73
C SER A 78 -10.75 -9.29 -20.73
N ALA A 79 -11.27 -9.37 -19.50
CA ALA A 79 -11.05 -8.36 -18.49
C ALA A 79 -9.61 -8.34 -17.96
N GLN A 80 -9.13 -7.14 -17.70
CA GLN A 80 -7.90 -6.87 -16.93
C GLN A 80 -8.36 -6.38 -15.55
N PRO A 81 -8.43 -7.25 -14.54
CA PRO A 81 -8.87 -6.87 -13.22
C PRO A 81 -7.89 -5.89 -12.57
N TYR A 82 -8.46 -4.98 -11.79
CA TYR A 82 -7.69 -4.07 -10.95
C TYR A 82 -8.41 -3.79 -9.63
N VAL A 83 -7.62 -3.37 -8.65
CA VAL A 83 -8.11 -2.90 -7.36
C VAL A 83 -7.34 -1.65 -6.95
N ILE A 84 -8.04 -0.72 -6.30
CA ILE A 84 -7.49 0.53 -5.77
C ILE A 84 -7.70 0.52 -4.26
N PHE A 85 -6.65 0.88 -3.53
CA PHE A 85 -6.64 1.03 -2.08
C PHE A 85 -6.35 2.47 -1.71
N ASP A 86 -7.02 2.97 -0.70
CA ASP A 86 -6.68 4.22 -0.06
C ASP A 86 -5.50 3.99 0.90
N ILE A 87 -4.50 4.84 0.83
CA ILE A 87 -3.33 4.79 1.71
C ILE A 87 -3.39 6.00 2.64
N PRO A 88 -3.82 5.81 3.89
CA PRO A 88 -3.92 6.89 4.85
C PRO A 88 -2.54 7.33 5.34
N ASP A 89 -2.49 8.51 5.95
CA ASP A 89 -1.37 9.03 6.74
C ASP A 89 -0.02 9.14 6.01
N VAL A 90 -0.05 9.22 4.67
CA VAL A 90 1.17 9.43 3.89
C VAL A 90 1.65 10.87 4.05
N LEU A 91 2.78 11.04 4.71
CA LEU A 91 3.46 12.33 4.88
C LEU A 91 4.35 12.64 3.68
N SER A 92 4.67 13.93 3.51
CA SER A 92 5.70 14.33 2.55
C SER A 92 7.06 13.73 2.91
N GLY A 93 7.76 13.20 1.92
CA GLY A 93 9.04 12.52 2.10
C GLY A 93 9.25 11.40 1.09
N LYS A 94 10.31 10.64 1.29
CA LYS A 94 10.65 9.50 0.43
C LYS A 94 10.27 8.19 1.10
N TYR A 95 9.73 7.28 0.29
CA TYR A 95 9.31 5.95 0.73
C TYR A 95 9.79 4.86 -0.21
N ASP A 96 10.20 3.74 0.35
CA ASP A 96 10.23 2.47 -0.35
C ASP A 96 8.84 1.85 -0.26
N ILE A 97 8.29 1.42 -1.40
CA ILE A 97 6.90 0.94 -1.49
C ILE A 97 6.91 -0.52 -1.91
N TYR A 98 6.19 -1.34 -1.14
CA TYR A 98 6.10 -2.78 -1.35
C TYR A 98 4.64 -3.24 -1.44
N ALA A 99 4.43 -4.37 -2.11
CA ALA A 99 3.20 -5.13 -2.07
C ALA A 99 3.51 -6.60 -1.86
N ASP A 100 2.83 -7.23 -0.91
CA ASP A 100 3.02 -8.63 -0.52
C ASP A 100 1.92 -9.49 -1.17
N PHE A 101 2.33 -10.49 -1.96
CA PHE A 101 1.44 -11.38 -2.71
C PHE A 101 1.49 -12.81 -2.20
N ILE A 102 0.33 -13.44 -2.24
CA ILE A 102 0.11 -14.82 -1.80
C ILE A 102 0.12 -15.74 -3.04
N PRO A 103 0.80 -16.89 -2.97
CA PRO A 103 0.85 -17.83 -4.09
C PRO A 103 -0.47 -18.58 -4.31
N ALA A 104 -0.69 -19.07 -5.50
CA ALA A 104 -1.88 -19.85 -5.85
C ALA A 104 -2.00 -21.16 -5.07
N VAL A 105 -0.87 -21.74 -4.69
CA VAL A 105 -0.82 -23.01 -3.93
C VAL A 105 -1.59 -22.99 -2.62
N ILE A 106 -1.88 -21.79 -2.07
CA ILE A 106 -2.66 -21.65 -0.84
C ILE A 106 -4.10 -22.16 -0.96
N ASP A 107 -4.67 -22.10 -2.15
CA ASP A 107 -6.02 -22.58 -2.43
C ASP A 107 -6.07 -24.08 -2.78
N GLY A 108 -4.95 -24.78 -2.64
CA GLY A 108 -4.79 -26.16 -3.07
C GLY A 108 -4.65 -26.31 -4.59
N GLU A 109 -4.59 -25.21 -5.31
CA GLU A 109 -4.30 -25.18 -6.74
C GLU A 109 -2.80 -25.40 -6.96
N SER A 110 -2.41 -26.54 -7.49
CA SER A 110 -1.00 -26.90 -7.68
C SER A 110 -0.48 -26.54 -9.08
N PHE A 111 -0.85 -25.38 -9.60
CA PHE A 111 -0.43 -24.99 -10.95
C PHE A 111 0.82 -24.10 -10.88
N ALA A 112 1.92 -24.64 -11.41
CA ALA A 112 3.19 -23.91 -11.56
C ALA A 112 3.05 -22.61 -12.39
N ASN A 113 1.97 -22.47 -13.15
CA ASN A 113 1.72 -21.37 -14.08
C ASN A 113 0.76 -20.30 -13.54
N ASP A 114 0.40 -20.34 -12.26
CA ASP A 114 -0.51 -19.35 -11.66
C ASP A 114 0.21 -18.06 -11.22
N SER A 115 1.25 -17.72 -11.97
CA SER A 115 1.91 -16.41 -11.85
C SER A 115 1.13 -15.34 -12.61
N THR A 116 1.17 -14.11 -12.13
CA THR A 116 0.52 -12.96 -12.76
C THR A 116 1.53 -11.83 -12.95
N LYS A 117 1.54 -11.24 -14.15
CA LYS A 117 2.24 -9.97 -14.37
C LYS A 117 1.39 -8.81 -13.90
N LEU A 118 2.01 -7.89 -13.21
CA LEU A 118 1.34 -6.74 -12.59
C LEU A 118 1.91 -5.43 -13.10
N SER A 119 1.12 -4.39 -12.94
CA SER A 119 1.57 -2.99 -12.98
C SER A 119 0.90 -2.23 -11.85
N PHE A 120 1.52 -1.15 -11.43
CA PHE A 120 1.06 -0.36 -10.30
C PHE A 120 0.83 1.08 -10.71
N ARG A 121 -0.10 1.75 -10.01
CA ARG A 121 -0.31 3.18 -10.17
C ARG A 121 -0.48 3.79 -8.79
N ILE A 122 0.31 4.82 -8.51
CA ILE A 122 0.19 5.62 -7.30
C ILE A 122 -0.42 6.95 -7.72
N THR A 123 -1.57 7.30 -7.13
CA THR A 123 -2.16 8.63 -7.27
C THR A 123 -1.91 9.38 -5.97
N TYR A 124 -1.38 10.57 -6.06
CA TYR A 124 -1.02 11.38 -4.91
C TYR A 124 -1.20 12.87 -5.19
N MET A 125 -1.20 13.66 -4.14
CA MET A 125 -1.29 15.11 -4.25
C MET A 125 0.09 15.69 -4.56
N ASN A 126 0.21 16.41 -5.68
CA ASN A 126 1.46 17.10 -6.03
C ASN A 126 1.64 18.41 -5.24
N ALA A 127 2.78 19.07 -5.41
CA ALA A 127 3.10 20.32 -4.72
C ALA A 127 2.08 21.46 -4.99
N GLN A 128 1.37 21.41 -6.12
CA GLN A 128 0.35 22.39 -6.49
C GLN A 128 -1.05 22.04 -5.94
N GLY A 129 -1.17 20.99 -5.12
CA GLY A 129 -2.45 20.52 -4.59
C GLY A 129 -3.36 19.89 -5.66
N LYS A 130 -2.76 19.20 -6.65
CA LYS A 130 -3.48 18.48 -7.69
C LYS A 130 -3.19 16.99 -7.62
N LEU A 131 -4.24 16.16 -7.68
CA LEU A 131 -4.10 14.71 -7.80
C LEU A 131 -3.36 14.33 -9.07
N THR A 132 -2.27 13.61 -8.91
CA THR A 132 -1.38 13.21 -10.01
C THR A 132 -1.16 11.71 -9.98
N PRO A 133 -1.55 10.97 -11.03
CA PRO A 133 -1.27 9.54 -11.13
C PRO A 133 0.14 9.30 -11.69
N LYS A 134 0.87 8.36 -11.10
CA LYS A 134 2.13 7.84 -11.61
C LYS A 134 2.04 6.34 -11.80
N THR A 135 2.12 5.89 -13.05
CA THR A 135 2.14 4.46 -13.38
C THR A 135 3.57 3.93 -13.31
N ILE A 136 3.74 2.78 -12.66
CA ILE A 136 5.01 2.08 -12.49
C ILE A 136 4.86 0.71 -13.11
N LYS A 137 5.75 0.38 -14.04
CA LYS A 137 5.78 -0.89 -14.78
C LYS A 137 7.18 -1.46 -14.76
N SER A 138 7.28 -2.77 -14.61
CA SER A 138 8.51 -3.53 -14.77
C SER A 138 8.16 -4.95 -15.21
N ASP A 139 9.02 -5.56 -15.97
CA ASP A 139 8.89 -6.98 -16.32
C ASP A 139 9.16 -7.89 -15.11
N GLU A 140 9.77 -7.35 -14.05
CA GLU A 140 10.02 -8.05 -12.79
C GLU A 140 8.79 -8.11 -11.87
N PHE A 141 7.73 -7.36 -12.18
CA PHE A 141 6.51 -7.36 -11.37
C PHE A 141 5.66 -8.59 -11.66
N VAL A 142 6.17 -9.72 -11.22
CA VAL A 142 5.56 -11.05 -11.43
C VAL A 142 5.35 -11.72 -10.07
N THR A 143 4.13 -12.19 -9.83
CA THR A 143 3.83 -13.02 -8.65
C THR A 143 4.29 -14.45 -8.87
N SER A 144 4.48 -15.21 -7.80
CA SER A 144 4.76 -16.64 -7.88
C SER A 144 3.51 -17.46 -7.59
N GLY A 145 3.30 -18.54 -8.36
CA GLY A 145 2.25 -19.51 -8.07
C GLY A 145 2.53 -20.36 -6.82
N THR A 146 3.79 -20.48 -6.40
CA THR A 146 4.21 -21.42 -5.36
C THR A 146 4.83 -20.80 -4.11
N LYS A 147 5.24 -19.53 -4.16
CA LYS A 147 5.93 -18.83 -3.04
C LYS A 147 5.33 -17.45 -2.83
N LYS A 148 5.31 -17.01 -1.58
CA LYS A 148 5.03 -15.59 -1.26
C LYS A 148 6.01 -14.71 -2.02
N THR A 149 5.50 -13.61 -2.53
CA THR A 149 6.28 -12.65 -3.32
C THR A 149 6.11 -11.26 -2.73
N ARG A 150 7.20 -10.66 -2.27
CA ARG A 150 7.24 -9.24 -1.93
C ARG A 150 7.81 -8.47 -3.12
N ILE A 151 6.97 -7.70 -3.76
CA ILE A 151 7.37 -6.84 -4.89
C ILE A 151 7.73 -5.46 -4.35
N LYS A 152 8.95 -5.00 -4.62
CA LYS A 152 9.34 -3.62 -4.41
C LYS A 152 8.83 -2.80 -5.58
N VAL A 153 7.71 -2.12 -5.38
CA VAL A 153 7.02 -1.35 -6.42
C VAL A 153 7.77 -0.09 -6.77
N ALA A 154 8.31 0.59 -5.78
CA ALA A 154 9.11 1.79 -5.98
C ALA A 154 10.19 1.91 -4.91
N SER A 155 11.35 2.46 -5.30
CA SER A 155 12.42 2.86 -4.41
C SER A 155 12.47 4.38 -4.35
N GLU A 156 12.62 4.91 -3.14
CA GLU A 156 12.73 6.36 -2.90
C GLU A 156 11.63 7.20 -3.57
N PHE A 157 10.40 6.67 -3.60
CA PHE A 157 9.27 7.41 -4.17
C PHE A 157 9.01 8.66 -3.33
N GLU A 158 9.09 9.82 -3.97
CA GLU A 158 8.96 11.11 -3.28
C GLU A 158 7.51 11.59 -3.31
N PHE A 159 6.95 11.82 -2.12
CA PHE A 159 5.71 12.55 -1.91
C PHE A 159 6.06 13.99 -1.56
N PRO A 160 5.74 14.96 -2.41
CA PRO A 160 6.10 16.35 -2.18
C PRO A 160 5.27 16.98 -1.06
N VAL A 161 5.77 18.04 -0.47
CA VAL A 161 4.94 18.95 0.33
C VAL A 161 3.87 19.54 -0.60
N SER A 162 2.63 19.46 -0.18
CA SER A 162 1.48 19.91 -0.97
C SER A 162 0.78 21.07 -0.29
N ASN A 163 0.28 22.01 -1.06
CA ASN A 163 -0.59 23.09 -0.60
C ASN A 163 -2.07 22.68 -0.56
N TYR A 164 -2.36 21.38 -0.55
CA TYR A 164 -3.72 20.86 -0.54
C TYR A 164 -4.55 21.37 0.65
N TYR A 165 -3.94 21.44 1.82
CA TYR A 165 -4.62 21.92 3.02
C TYR A 165 -5.02 23.39 2.94
N ASP A 166 -4.30 24.22 2.21
CA ASP A 166 -4.67 25.62 2.00
C ASP A 166 -6.00 25.74 1.22
N ARG A 167 -6.33 24.74 0.41
CA ARG A 167 -7.61 24.67 -0.30
C ARG A 167 -8.75 24.13 0.55
N LEU A 168 -8.49 23.21 1.45
CA LEU A 168 -9.52 22.65 2.34
C LEU A 168 -10.15 23.73 3.22
N TRP A 169 -9.37 24.71 3.68
CA TRP A 169 -9.86 25.84 4.43
C TRP A 169 -10.75 26.79 3.61
N MET A 170 -10.66 26.73 2.29
CA MET A 170 -11.40 27.59 1.38
C MET A 170 -12.69 26.97 0.85
N LEU A 171 -12.94 25.70 1.11
CA LEU A 171 -13.93 24.95 0.33
C LEU A 171 -15.22 24.64 1.06
N ASP A 172 -15.39 25.00 2.33
CA ASP A 172 -16.65 24.62 2.94
C ASP A 172 -17.17 25.58 4.02
N GLU A 173 -18.22 26.33 3.66
CA GLU A 173 -19.08 27.00 4.64
C GLU A 173 -19.91 25.98 5.46
N GLU A 174 -20.02 24.74 5.01
CA GLU A 174 -20.80 23.69 5.68
C GLU A 174 -19.97 22.80 6.60
N ASN A 175 -18.67 23.03 6.75
CA ASN A 175 -17.78 22.27 7.66
C ASN A 175 -17.91 20.74 7.54
N SER A 176 -18.26 20.23 6.41
CA SER A 176 -18.00 18.85 6.12
C SER A 176 -16.50 18.73 5.83
N LEU A 177 -15.70 18.83 6.87
CA LEU A 177 -14.38 18.24 6.89
C LEU A 177 -14.58 16.87 6.28
N LEU A 178 -14.12 16.73 5.07
CA LEU A 178 -14.23 15.51 4.32
C LEU A 178 -13.27 14.52 5.00
N PRO A 179 -13.71 13.74 5.98
CA PRO A 179 -12.84 12.76 6.65
C PRO A 179 -12.46 11.63 5.68
N LYS A 180 -12.79 11.79 4.40
CA LYS A 180 -12.57 10.80 3.35
C LYS A 180 -11.49 11.20 2.34
N ASP A 181 -10.85 12.35 2.49
CA ASP A 181 -9.83 12.77 1.53
C ASP A 181 -8.48 12.13 1.82
N VAL A 182 -8.48 10.82 1.72
CA VAL A 182 -7.24 10.11 1.49
C VAL A 182 -6.75 10.52 0.12
N THR A 183 -5.69 11.32 0.08
CA THR A 183 -5.13 11.89 -1.15
C THR A 183 -4.19 10.92 -1.87
N THR A 184 -3.79 9.84 -1.21
CA THR A 184 -2.91 8.83 -1.79
C THR A 184 -3.68 7.53 -2.02
N ASN A 185 -3.69 7.09 -3.28
CA ASN A 185 -4.25 5.81 -3.65
C ASN A 185 -3.18 4.92 -4.29
N PHE A 186 -3.27 3.64 -4.02
CA PHE A 186 -2.43 2.61 -4.60
C PHE A 186 -3.28 1.64 -5.42
N ARG A 187 -3.00 1.56 -6.71
CA ARG A 187 -3.72 0.70 -7.63
C ARG A 187 -2.83 -0.45 -8.11
N ILE A 188 -3.38 -1.64 -8.10
CA ILE A 188 -2.79 -2.84 -8.66
C ILE A 188 -3.59 -3.24 -9.89
N ASP A 189 -2.94 -3.30 -11.05
CA ASP A 189 -3.51 -3.77 -12.32
C ASP A 189 -2.83 -5.07 -12.74
N THR A 190 -3.59 -6.00 -13.32
CA THR A 190 -2.95 -7.07 -14.10
C THR A 190 -2.40 -6.51 -15.40
N ASN A 191 -1.24 -7.02 -15.83
CA ASN A 191 -0.55 -6.62 -17.06
C ASN A 191 -0.26 -7.86 -17.93
N VAL A 192 -1.28 -8.68 -18.15
CA VAL A 192 -1.20 -9.93 -18.89
C VAL A 192 -1.87 -9.78 -20.24
N SER A 193 -1.10 -9.91 -21.32
CA SER A 193 -1.62 -9.85 -22.70
C SER A 193 -2.56 -11.03 -23.01
N LYS A 194 -3.36 -10.89 -24.06
CA LYS A 194 -4.22 -11.99 -24.51
C LYS A 194 -3.39 -13.21 -24.97
N THR A 195 -2.24 -12.97 -25.59
CA THR A 195 -1.34 -14.01 -26.05
C THR A 195 -0.77 -14.81 -24.88
N GLU A 196 -0.27 -14.13 -23.85
CA GLU A 196 0.25 -14.76 -22.64
C GLU A 196 -0.81 -15.58 -21.91
N LEU A 197 -2.03 -15.05 -21.83
CA LEU A 197 -3.16 -15.74 -21.23
C LEU A 197 -3.55 -16.99 -22.03
N SER A 198 -3.65 -16.88 -23.37
CA SER A 198 -4.01 -18.00 -24.24
C SER A 198 -2.92 -19.07 -24.30
N ALA A 199 -1.66 -18.69 -24.17
CA ALA A 199 -0.53 -19.59 -24.05
C ALA A 199 -0.38 -20.20 -22.65
N ASN A 200 -1.24 -19.85 -21.72
CA ASN A 200 -1.23 -20.30 -20.32
C ASN A 200 0.11 -20.04 -19.59
N ILE A 201 0.77 -18.92 -19.96
CA ILE A 201 2.04 -18.50 -19.34
C ILE A 201 1.76 -17.75 -18.04
N PHE A 202 0.74 -16.90 -18.06
CA PHE A 202 0.31 -16.11 -16.91
C PHE A 202 -1.21 -16.16 -16.76
N THR A 203 -1.68 -15.97 -15.53
CA THR A 203 -3.09 -15.77 -15.24
C THR A 203 -3.39 -14.29 -15.05
N ARG A 204 -4.69 -13.93 -14.97
CA ARG A 204 -5.15 -12.61 -14.56
C ARG A 204 -5.76 -12.61 -13.15
N LYS A 205 -5.49 -13.67 -12.40
CA LYS A 205 -5.90 -13.82 -11.00
C LYS A 205 -4.68 -13.57 -10.12
N PHE A 206 -4.84 -12.77 -9.07
CA PHE A 206 -3.78 -12.55 -8.10
C PHE A 206 -4.36 -12.47 -6.70
N ARG A 207 -3.49 -12.68 -5.71
CA ARG A 207 -3.82 -12.65 -4.30
C ARG A 207 -2.88 -11.68 -3.62
N VAL A 208 -3.42 -10.72 -2.89
CA VAL A 208 -2.63 -9.71 -2.20
C VAL A 208 -2.99 -9.70 -0.72
N ASP A 209 -1.95 -9.64 0.11
CA ASP A 209 -2.00 -9.59 1.56
C ASP A 209 -2.04 -8.13 2.01
N ARG A 210 -0.95 -7.41 1.81
CA ARG A 210 -0.82 -6.04 2.26
C ARG A 210 0.04 -5.17 1.35
N ILE A 211 -0.10 -3.87 1.54
CA ILE A 211 0.70 -2.82 0.91
C ILE A 211 1.48 -2.11 2.01
N VAL A 212 2.78 -1.90 1.80
CA VAL A 212 3.66 -1.30 2.81
C VAL A 212 4.40 -0.12 2.22
N PHE A 213 4.33 1.02 2.92
CA PHE A 213 5.09 2.24 2.64
C PHE A 213 6.11 2.40 3.76
N GLU A 214 7.38 2.17 3.46
CA GLU A 214 8.48 2.29 4.42
C GLU A 214 9.17 3.65 4.22
N PRO A 215 9.08 4.58 5.19
CA PRO A 215 9.72 5.87 5.06
C PRO A 215 11.23 5.72 5.10
N ILE A 216 11.92 6.47 4.25
CA ILE A 216 13.38 6.46 4.19
C ILE A 216 13.93 7.41 5.25
N ARG A 217 14.81 6.90 6.07
CA ARG A 217 15.52 7.69 7.10
C ARG A 217 16.47 8.67 6.42
N ASN A 218 16.27 9.95 6.66
CA ASN A 218 17.28 10.94 6.38
C ASN A 218 18.42 10.73 7.39
N LYS A 219 19.57 10.32 6.90
CA LYS A 219 20.80 10.20 7.72
C LYS A 219 21.35 11.57 8.05
#